data_1d475c62ff59a74bf778cddbbfe68ec8
#
_entry.id   1d475c62ff59a74bf778cddbbfe68ec8
#
_cell.length_a   1.000
_cell.length_b   1.000
_cell.length_c   1.000
_cell.angle_alpha   90.00
_cell.angle_beta   90.00
_cell.angle_gamma   90.00
#
_symmetry.space_group_name_H-M   'P 1'
#
loop_
_entity.id
_entity.type
_entity.pdbx_description
1 polymer ?
#
loop_
_entity_poly.entity_id
_entity_poly.type
_entity_poly.pdbx_seq_one_letter_code
_entity_poly.pdbx_strand_id
1 'polypeptide(L)'
;TGGHALFFDKTKFRKPEMTSEVVIDVQQKEISIALLEDKNLVEYQTEQRSASFSVGNIYMAKVKKLMPGLNACFVDVGFERDAFLHYLDLGSQFDSYEKYLKQVKSDRKKLFPLSKATHLPDLKKDGSIQNTLRVGQEVMVQIVKEPISTKGPRLTGELSFAGRYLVLIPFNDKVSVSSKIKSGEERARLKQLINSIRPKNFGVIVRTVAEGKRVAELDTELK
;
A
#
# COMPACT_ATOMS: atom_id res chain seq x y z
N THR A 1 62.58 35.30 -35.05
CA THR A 1 61.23 34.89 -35.23
C THR A 1 60.89 33.83 -34.19
N GLY A 2 60.43 34.30 -33.00
CA GLY A 2 60.01 33.44 -31.90
C GLY A 2 58.51 33.32 -31.90
N GLY A 3 57.99 32.08 -32.07
CA GLY A 3 56.57 31.76 -31.90
C GLY A 3 56.27 31.45 -30.45
N HIS A 4 55.46 32.29 -29.80
CA HIS A 4 54.89 31.99 -28.48
C HIS A 4 53.66 31.08 -28.66
N ALA A 5 53.74 29.82 -28.21
CA ALA A 5 52.63 28.92 -28.09
C ALA A 5 51.89 29.26 -26.79
N LEU A 6 50.67 29.78 -26.90
CA LEU A 6 49.74 29.95 -25.77
C LEU A 6 49.16 28.58 -25.39
N PHE A 7 49.62 28.04 -24.27
CA PHE A 7 48.98 26.89 -23.63
C PHE A 7 47.65 27.34 -22.99
N PHE A 8 46.53 26.97 -23.60
CA PHE A 8 45.25 27.07 -22.94
C PHE A 8 45.09 25.92 -21.94
N ASP A 9 45.12 26.27 -20.66
CA ASP A 9 44.84 25.35 -19.57
C ASP A 9 43.34 24.98 -19.58
N LYS A 10 42.98 23.75 -19.98
CA LYS A 10 41.63 23.21 -20.07
C LYS A 10 41.05 22.79 -18.72
N THR A 11 41.68 23.10 -17.59
CA THR A 11 41.27 22.59 -16.27
C THR A 11 40.36 23.56 -15.46
N LYS A 12 39.82 24.64 -16.02
CA LYS A 12 39.09 25.67 -15.26
C LYS A 12 37.62 25.84 -15.57
N PHE A 13 36.96 24.87 -16.19
CA PHE A 13 35.49 24.90 -16.25
C PHE A 13 34.93 23.65 -15.53
N ARG A 14 35.07 23.60 -14.19
CA ARG A 14 34.09 22.83 -13.41
C ARG A 14 32.75 23.55 -13.56
N LYS A 15 31.76 22.89 -14.20
CA LYS A 15 30.34 23.29 -14.05
C LYS A 15 30.09 23.39 -12.54
N PRO A 16 29.49 24.48 -12.05
CA PRO A 16 29.03 24.50 -10.67
C PRO A 16 28.11 23.29 -10.46
N GLU A 17 28.43 22.45 -9.48
CA GLU A 17 27.54 21.36 -9.04
C GLU A 17 26.30 22.05 -8.46
N MET A 18 25.19 21.87 -9.13
CA MET A 18 23.89 22.36 -8.67
C MET A 18 23.55 21.61 -7.37
N THR A 19 23.39 22.34 -6.29
CA THR A 19 23.03 21.75 -4.99
C THR A 19 21.52 21.73 -4.84
N SER A 20 20.94 20.55 -4.64
CA SER A 20 19.52 20.39 -4.34
C SER A 20 19.35 20.00 -2.88
N GLU A 21 18.50 20.74 -2.17
CA GLU A 21 18.20 20.51 -0.75
C GLU A 21 16.70 20.32 -0.58
N VAL A 22 16.28 19.32 0.22
CA VAL A 22 14.89 19.13 0.61
C VAL A 22 14.75 19.51 2.07
N VAL A 23 13.94 20.52 2.35
CA VAL A 23 13.61 20.97 3.69
C VAL A 23 12.21 20.48 4.05
N ILE A 24 12.10 19.75 5.16
CA ILE A 24 10.83 19.22 5.65
C ILE A 24 10.55 19.78 7.03
N ASP A 25 9.44 20.54 7.16
CA ASP A 25 8.92 21.01 8.43
C ASP A 25 7.68 20.20 8.82
N VAL A 26 7.73 19.58 10.01
CA VAL A 26 6.67 18.69 10.50
C VAL A 26 5.97 19.35 11.68
N GLN A 27 4.76 19.85 11.45
CA GLN A 27 3.88 20.39 12.49
C GLN A 27 2.80 19.41 12.90
N GLN A 28 2.02 19.72 13.93
CA GLN A 28 0.98 18.81 14.43
C GLN A 28 -0.12 18.51 13.40
N LYS A 29 -0.46 19.45 12.54
CA LYS A 29 -1.57 19.36 11.60
C LYS A 29 -1.15 19.30 10.14
N GLU A 30 0.07 19.71 9.80
CA GLU A 30 0.57 19.73 8.43
C GLU A 30 2.06 19.41 8.35
N ILE A 31 2.47 18.97 7.19
CA ILE A 31 3.86 18.77 6.81
C ILE A 31 4.12 19.69 5.64
N SER A 32 5.11 20.57 5.77
CA SER A 32 5.58 21.42 4.68
C SER A 32 6.86 20.86 4.10
N ILE A 33 6.91 20.73 2.77
CA ILE A 33 8.05 20.21 2.04
C ILE A 33 8.49 21.28 1.03
N ALA A 34 9.74 21.69 1.12
CA ALA A 34 10.33 22.67 0.20
C ALA A 34 11.54 22.04 -0.52
N LEU A 35 11.57 22.12 -1.83
CA LEU A 35 12.74 21.83 -2.66
C LEU A 35 13.47 23.11 -2.98
N LEU A 36 14.76 23.16 -2.64
CA LEU A 36 15.63 24.29 -2.94
C LEU A 36 16.70 23.82 -3.94
N GLU A 37 16.96 24.64 -4.96
CA GLU A 37 18.09 24.49 -5.88
C GLU A 37 18.97 25.75 -5.78
N ASP A 38 20.23 25.57 -5.47
CA ASP A 38 21.18 26.65 -5.19
C ASP A 38 20.63 27.69 -4.20
N LYS A 39 19.96 27.20 -3.13
CA LYS A 39 19.27 27.97 -2.08
C LYS A 39 18.03 28.77 -2.55
N ASN A 40 17.60 28.60 -3.79
CA ASN A 40 16.35 29.18 -4.27
C ASN A 40 15.21 28.16 -4.13
N LEU A 41 14.06 28.60 -3.66
CA LEU A 41 12.86 27.77 -3.56
C LEU A 41 12.34 27.45 -4.97
N VAL A 42 12.31 26.17 -5.34
CA VAL A 42 11.85 25.68 -6.64
C VAL A 42 10.46 25.08 -6.53
N GLU A 43 10.19 24.34 -5.45
CA GLU A 43 8.90 23.70 -5.22
C GLU A 43 8.54 23.78 -3.73
N TYR A 44 7.25 24.04 -3.45
CA TYR A 44 6.71 24.04 -2.10
C TYR A 44 5.38 23.29 -2.07
N GLN A 45 5.29 22.31 -1.20
CA GLN A 45 4.10 21.50 -1.00
C GLN A 45 3.72 21.51 0.48
N THR A 46 2.42 21.51 0.77
CA THR A 46 1.88 21.29 2.11
C THR A 46 0.96 20.09 2.09
N GLU A 47 1.18 19.16 3.02
CA GLU A 47 0.31 18.01 3.24
C GLU A 47 -0.36 18.16 4.61
N GLN A 48 -1.68 18.09 4.62
CA GLN A 48 -2.41 18.05 5.89
C GLN A 48 -2.22 16.68 6.55
N ARG A 49 -1.84 16.67 7.81
CA ARG A 49 -1.63 15.46 8.61
C ARG A 49 -2.95 14.80 9.05
N SER A 50 -4.06 15.07 8.38
CA SER A 50 -5.31 14.37 8.61
C SER A 50 -5.19 12.98 8.02
N ALA A 51 -4.88 12.00 8.87
CA ALA A 51 -4.73 10.59 8.53
C ALA A 51 -6.06 9.93 8.12
N SER A 52 -7.12 10.71 7.91
CA SER A 52 -8.43 10.22 7.52
C SER A 52 -8.51 10.05 6.00
N PHE A 53 -8.96 8.90 5.56
CA PHE A 53 -9.21 8.58 4.14
C PHE A 53 -7.97 8.51 3.24
N SER A 54 -6.78 8.33 3.81
CA SER A 54 -5.54 8.11 3.06
C SER A 54 -5.42 6.68 2.53
N VAL A 55 -4.64 6.53 1.44
CA VAL A 55 -4.32 5.21 0.87
C VAL A 55 -3.75 4.28 1.94
N GLY A 56 -4.27 3.06 2.00
CA GLY A 56 -3.90 2.05 2.98
C GLY A 56 -4.79 2.01 4.23
N ASN A 57 -5.58 3.06 4.51
CA ASN A 57 -6.52 3.04 5.64
C ASN A 57 -7.62 2.01 5.43
N ILE A 58 -7.95 1.29 6.50
CA ILE A 58 -8.94 0.20 6.51
C ILE A 58 -10.17 0.64 7.29
N TYR A 59 -11.34 0.38 6.73
CA TYR A 59 -12.63 0.74 7.31
C TYR A 59 -13.58 -0.46 7.38
N MET A 60 -14.36 -0.52 8.46
CA MET A 60 -15.62 -1.25 8.47
C MET A 60 -16.67 -0.33 7.87
N ALA A 61 -17.11 -0.65 6.67
CA ALA A 61 -17.93 0.21 5.86
C ALA A 61 -19.29 -0.45 5.54
N LYS A 62 -20.29 0.33 5.18
CA LYS A 62 -21.63 -0.15 4.90
C LYS A 62 -22.00 0.06 3.43
N VAL A 63 -22.43 -0.99 2.76
CA VAL A 63 -22.92 -0.92 1.37
C VAL A 63 -24.18 -0.07 1.32
N LYS A 64 -24.15 1.05 0.61
CA LYS A 64 -25.29 1.98 0.43
C LYS A 64 -26.12 1.67 -0.79
N LYS A 65 -25.48 1.42 -1.93
CA LYS A 65 -26.17 1.26 -3.20
C LYS A 65 -25.41 0.30 -4.11
N LEU A 66 -26.12 -0.64 -4.73
CA LEU A 66 -25.58 -1.49 -5.78
C LEU A 66 -25.76 -0.84 -7.15
N MET A 67 -24.78 -0.99 -8.02
CA MET A 67 -24.75 -0.49 -9.40
C MET A 67 -24.49 -1.65 -10.37
N PRO A 68 -25.51 -2.50 -10.67
CA PRO A 68 -25.30 -3.71 -11.47
C PRO A 68 -24.71 -3.44 -12.86
N GLY A 69 -25.11 -2.34 -13.51
CA GLY A 69 -24.61 -1.96 -14.83
C GLY A 69 -23.11 -1.62 -14.86
N LEU A 70 -22.51 -1.29 -13.69
CA LEU A 70 -21.06 -1.05 -13.54
C LEU A 70 -20.37 -2.22 -12.85
N ASN A 71 -21.08 -3.26 -12.47
CA ASN A 71 -20.63 -4.34 -11.60
C ASN A 71 -19.90 -3.80 -10.34
N ALA A 72 -20.49 -2.80 -9.69
CA ALA A 72 -19.89 -2.05 -8.60
C ALA A 72 -20.93 -1.68 -7.52
N CYS A 73 -20.47 -1.12 -6.41
CA CYS A 73 -21.32 -0.53 -5.39
C CYS A 73 -20.72 0.75 -4.81
N PHE A 74 -21.59 1.55 -4.20
CA PHE A 74 -21.20 2.66 -3.35
C PHE A 74 -21.26 2.23 -1.88
N VAL A 75 -20.25 2.65 -1.14
CA VAL A 75 -19.99 2.22 0.24
C VAL A 75 -19.75 3.44 1.12
N ASP A 76 -20.39 3.47 2.28
CA ASP A 76 -20.19 4.49 3.29
C ASP A 76 -18.97 4.15 4.17
N VAL A 77 -17.94 4.96 4.07
CA VAL A 77 -16.73 4.89 4.90
C VAL A 77 -16.67 6.03 5.92
N GLY A 78 -17.75 6.86 6.02
CA GLY A 78 -17.77 8.05 6.87
C GLY A 78 -17.19 9.31 6.23
N PHE A 79 -16.90 9.26 4.93
CA PHE A 79 -16.50 10.45 4.15
C PHE A 79 -17.74 11.16 3.60
N GLU A 80 -17.62 12.47 3.26
CA GLU A 80 -18.75 13.26 2.73
C GLU A 80 -19.41 12.65 1.48
N ARG A 81 -18.63 11.92 0.70
CA ARG A 81 -19.07 11.24 -0.52
C ARG A 81 -18.86 9.75 -0.41
N ASP A 82 -19.83 9.01 -0.93
CA ASP A 82 -19.78 7.55 -0.92
C ASP A 82 -18.55 7.06 -1.72
N ALA A 83 -17.87 6.09 -1.14
CA ALA A 83 -16.72 5.46 -1.75
C ALA A 83 -17.14 4.44 -2.81
N PHE A 84 -16.29 4.24 -3.81
CA PHE A 84 -16.54 3.33 -4.93
C PHE A 84 -15.80 2.00 -4.75
N LEU A 85 -16.54 0.89 -4.88
CA LEU A 85 -16.00 -0.47 -4.81
C LEU A 85 -16.50 -1.28 -6.01
N HIS A 86 -15.59 -1.67 -6.89
CA HIS A 86 -15.90 -2.51 -8.04
C HIS A 86 -15.86 -4.00 -7.67
N TYR A 87 -16.60 -4.86 -8.33
CA TYR A 87 -16.61 -6.31 -8.08
C TYR A 87 -15.21 -6.93 -8.11
N LEU A 88 -14.40 -6.60 -9.12
CA LEU A 88 -13.04 -7.10 -9.23
C LEU A 88 -12.10 -6.58 -8.13
N ASP A 89 -12.44 -5.49 -7.49
CA ASP A 89 -11.68 -4.92 -6.36
C ASP A 89 -12.05 -5.56 -5.01
N LEU A 90 -13.06 -6.46 -4.96
CA LEU A 90 -13.36 -7.24 -3.75
C LEU A 90 -12.19 -8.16 -3.34
N GLY A 91 -11.38 -8.58 -4.33
CA GLY A 91 -10.30 -9.53 -4.11
C GLY A 91 -10.77 -10.98 -4.05
N SER A 92 -9.87 -11.92 -4.36
CA SER A 92 -10.19 -13.35 -4.41
C SER A 92 -10.61 -13.92 -3.06
N GLN A 93 -10.16 -13.33 -1.96
CA GLN A 93 -10.37 -13.81 -0.59
C GLN A 93 -11.57 -13.17 0.13
N PHE A 94 -12.42 -12.46 -0.60
CA PHE A 94 -13.55 -11.73 -0.03
C PHE A 94 -14.45 -12.60 0.88
N ASP A 95 -14.80 -13.81 0.45
CA ASP A 95 -15.66 -14.72 1.22
C ASP A 95 -14.97 -15.19 2.52
N SER A 96 -13.63 -15.35 2.50
CA SER A 96 -12.83 -15.67 3.68
C SER A 96 -12.86 -14.54 4.70
N TYR A 97 -12.76 -13.28 4.26
CA TYR A 97 -12.89 -12.09 5.11
C TYR A 97 -14.28 -11.97 5.71
N GLU A 98 -15.34 -12.15 4.91
CA GLU A 98 -16.72 -12.09 5.37
C GLU A 98 -17.02 -13.15 6.45
N LYS A 99 -16.56 -14.38 6.23
CA LYS A 99 -16.69 -15.45 7.22
C LYS A 99 -15.95 -15.13 8.52
N TYR A 100 -14.72 -14.63 8.40
CA TYR A 100 -13.90 -14.23 9.55
C TYR A 100 -14.57 -13.12 10.36
N LEU A 101 -15.08 -12.07 9.68
CA LEU A 101 -15.79 -10.97 10.32
C LEU A 101 -17.03 -11.44 11.09
N LYS A 102 -17.83 -12.32 10.50
CA LYS A 102 -19.00 -12.90 11.17
C LYS A 102 -18.60 -13.63 12.44
N GLN A 103 -17.51 -14.38 12.39
CA GLN A 103 -16.99 -15.13 13.53
C GLN A 103 -16.47 -14.21 14.64
N VAL A 104 -15.70 -13.18 14.31
CA VAL A 104 -15.20 -12.18 15.27
C VAL A 104 -16.34 -11.38 15.91
N LYS A 105 -17.38 -11.06 15.13
CA LYS A 105 -18.56 -10.33 15.65
C LYS A 105 -19.44 -11.17 16.57
N SER A 106 -19.53 -12.48 16.33
CA SER A 106 -20.37 -13.39 17.14
C SER A 106 -19.81 -13.59 18.56
N ASP A 107 -18.50 -13.49 18.75
CA ASP A 107 -17.85 -13.65 20.06
C ASP A 107 -16.79 -12.57 20.28
N ARG A 108 -17.23 -11.37 20.67
CA ARG A 108 -16.35 -10.23 20.93
C ARG A 108 -15.38 -10.41 22.11
N LYS A 109 -15.64 -11.41 22.96
CA LYS A 109 -14.77 -11.70 24.13
C LYS A 109 -13.61 -12.62 23.79
N LYS A 110 -13.65 -13.32 22.67
CA LYS A 110 -12.60 -14.21 22.20
C LYS A 110 -11.80 -13.57 21.08
N LEU A 111 -10.50 -13.36 21.34
CA LEU A 111 -9.55 -13.08 20.26
C LEU A 111 -9.46 -14.32 19.36
N PHE A 112 -9.95 -14.20 18.14
CA PHE A 112 -9.81 -15.26 17.14
C PHE A 112 -8.68 -14.90 16.19
N PRO A 113 -7.48 -15.51 16.34
CA PRO A 113 -6.35 -15.14 15.50
C PRO A 113 -6.58 -15.59 14.06
N LEU A 114 -6.21 -14.74 13.09
CA LEU A 114 -6.37 -15.00 11.67
C LEU A 114 -5.66 -16.29 11.23
N SER A 115 -4.58 -16.68 11.91
CA SER A 115 -3.87 -17.93 11.65
C SER A 115 -4.72 -19.20 11.84
N LYS A 116 -5.84 -19.10 12.58
CA LYS A 116 -6.82 -20.18 12.79
C LYS A 116 -8.08 -20.02 11.91
N ALA A 117 -8.18 -18.93 11.16
CA ALA A 117 -9.32 -18.67 10.30
C ALA A 117 -9.39 -19.66 9.13
N THR A 118 -10.61 -20.01 8.72
CA THR A 118 -10.85 -20.89 7.58
C THR A 118 -10.68 -20.12 6.28
N HIS A 119 -9.85 -20.64 5.40
CA HIS A 119 -9.71 -20.18 4.04
C HIS A 119 -10.83 -20.78 3.19
N LEU A 120 -11.56 -19.96 2.47
CA LEU A 120 -12.61 -20.37 1.53
C LEU A 120 -12.07 -20.33 0.08
N PRO A 121 -12.75 -21.01 -0.86
CA PRO A 121 -12.41 -20.90 -2.28
C PRO A 121 -12.42 -19.45 -2.77
N ASP A 122 -11.57 -19.17 -3.74
CA ASP A 122 -11.44 -17.85 -4.34
C ASP A 122 -12.74 -17.38 -4.97
N LEU A 123 -13.08 -16.10 -4.77
CA LEU A 123 -14.19 -15.44 -5.45
C LEU A 123 -13.94 -15.47 -6.98
N LYS A 124 -14.96 -15.92 -7.73
CA LYS A 124 -14.86 -16.01 -9.19
C LYS A 124 -14.78 -14.62 -9.84
N LYS A 125 -13.89 -14.44 -10.81
CA LYS A 125 -13.72 -13.15 -11.51
C LYS A 125 -14.90 -12.76 -12.41
N ASP A 126 -15.66 -13.73 -12.87
CA ASP A 126 -16.83 -13.58 -13.75
C ASP A 126 -18.14 -13.41 -12.99
N GLY A 127 -18.08 -13.19 -11.67
CA GLY A 127 -19.24 -12.96 -10.83
C GLY A 127 -19.79 -11.54 -10.93
N SER A 128 -20.86 -11.29 -10.17
CA SER A 128 -21.55 -10.01 -10.15
C SER A 128 -21.72 -9.45 -8.75
N ILE A 129 -21.66 -8.13 -8.64
CA ILE A 129 -21.79 -7.42 -7.36
C ILE A 129 -23.13 -7.71 -6.67
N GLN A 130 -24.21 -7.80 -7.43
CA GLN A 130 -25.58 -8.03 -6.90
C GLN A 130 -25.78 -9.44 -6.32
N ASN A 131 -24.98 -10.43 -6.77
CA ASN A 131 -25.03 -11.78 -6.24
C ASN A 131 -24.10 -11.95 -5.02
N THR A 132 -23.15 -11.02 -4.82
CA THR A 132 -22.13 -11.09 -3.77
C THR A 132 -22.44 -10.19 -2.58
N LEU A 133 -22.95 -8.98 -2.83
CA LEU A 133 -23.23 -7.98 -1.81
C LEU A 133 -24.71 -7.62 -1.72
N ARG A 134 -25.11 -7.13 -0.53
CA ARG A 134 -26.44 -6.61 -0.26
C ARG A 134 -26.36 -5.19 0.29
N VAL A 135 -27.36 -4.37 -0.03
CA VAL A 135 -27.49 -3.04 0.59
C VAL A 135 -27.62 -3.20 2.11
N GLY A 136 -26.91 -2.38 2.85
CA GLY A 136 -26.83 -2.44 4.31
C GLY A 136 -25.82 -3.44 4.86
N GLN A 137 -25.20 -4.28 4.03
CA GLN A 137 -24.14 -5.18 4.46
C GLN A 137 -22.89 -4.39 4.90
N GLU A 138 -22.30 -4.81 6.00
CA GLU A 138 -21.00 -4.30 6.44
C GLU A 138 -19.89 -5.10 5.79
N VAL A 139 -18.91 -4.39 5.26
CA VAL A 139 -17.74 -4.96 4.58
C VAL A 139 -16.46 -4.32 5.09
N MET A 140 -15.37 -5.09 5.16
CA MET A 140 -14.07 -4.57 5.48
C MET A 140 -13.36 -4.17 4.18
N VAL A 141 -12.94 -2.92 4.09
CA VAL A 141 -12.38 -2.33 2.86
C VAL A 141 -11.18 -1.47 3.17
N GLN A 142 -10.27 -1.36 2.19
CA GLN A 142 -9.08 -0.52 2.25
C GLN A 142 -9.13 0.52 1.15
N ILE A 143 -8.68 1.73 1.44
CA ILE A 143 -8.56 2.81 0.44
C ILE A 143 -7.35 2.55 -0.46
N VAL A 144 -7.58 2.52 -1.77
CA VAL A 144 -6.54 2.40 -2.80
C VAL A 144 -6.30 3.69 -3.59
N LYS A 145 -7.30 4.58 -3.57
CA LYS A 145 -7.15 5.95 -4.08
C LYS A 145 -7.92 6.90 -3.19
N GLU A 146 -7.27 7.99 -2.83
CA GLU A 146 -7.86 9.05 -2.03
C GLU A 146 -9.01 9.76 -2.77
N PRO A 147 -9.92 10.40 -2.04
CA PRO A 147 -10.96 11.20 -2.67
C PRO A 147 -10.34 12.34 -3.47
N ILE A 148 -10.89 12.61 -4.66
CA ILE A 148 -10.40 13.68 -5.54
C ILE A 148 -11.59 14.54 -5.99
N SER A 149 -11.54 15.83 -5.69
CA SER A 149 -12.56 16.81 -6.09
C SER A 149 -13.97 16.36 -5.70
N THR A 150 -14.82 16.02 -6.67
CA THR A 150 -16.22 15.60 -6.46
C THR A 150 -16.41 14.10 -6.26
N LYS A 151 -15.34 13.30 -6.31
CA LYS A 151 -15.41 11.83 -6.22
C LYS A 151 -14.96 11.35 -4.85
N GLY A 152 -15.70 10.40 -4.28
CA GLY A 152 -15.31 9.68 -3.09
C GLY A 152 -14.10 8.76 -3.34
N PRO A 153 -13.52 8.19 -2.26
CA PRO A 153 -12.37 7.31 -2.37
C PRO A 153 -12.70 6.02 -3.14
N ARG A 154 -11.68 5.43 -3.78
CA ARG A 154 -11.78 4.09 -4.36
C ARG A 154 -11.29 3.06 -3.35
N LEU A 155 -12.04 1.97 -3.26
CA LEU A 155 -11.82 0.92 -2.27
C LEU A 155 -11.38 -0.40 -2.92
N THR A 156 -10.76 -1.24 -2.09
CA THR A 156 -10.55 -2.66 -2.34
C THR A 156 -10.96 -3.48 -1.12
N GLY A 157 -11.44 -4.70 -1.33
CA GLY A 157 -11.60 -5.73 -0.29
C GLY A 157 -10.36 -6.58 -0.11
N GLU A 158 -9.35 -6.46 -0.98
CA GLU A 158 -8.07 -7.12 -0.83
C GLU A 158 -7.17 -6.32 0.10
N LEU A 159 -7.15 -6.72 1.37
CA LEU A 159 -6.41 -5.99 2.41
C LEU A 159 -4.91 -6.27 2.32
N SER A 160 -4.12 -5.24 2.57
CA SER A 160 -2.67 -5.33 2.65
C SER A 160 -2.11 -4.42 3.74
N PHE A 161 -1.10 -4.91 4.45
CA PHE A 161 -0.41 -4.15 5.50
C PHE A 161 1.01 -3.87 5.02
N ALA A 162 1.24 -2.64 4.59
CA ALA A 162 2.52 -2.23 4.05
C ALA A 162 3.47 -1.80 5.16
N GLY A 163 4.52 -2.59 5.37
CA GLY A 163 5.66 -2.24 6.20
C GLY A 163 6.84 -1.67 5.38
N ARG A 164 7.98 -1.49 6.04
CA ARG A 164 9.20 -0.97 5.42
C ARG A 164 9.80 -1.96 4.42
N TYR A 165 9.95 -3.22 4.83
CA TYR A 165 10.60 -4.29 4.06
C TYR A 165 9.60 -5.23 3.41
N LEU A 166 8.44 -5.40 4.02
CA LEU A 166 7.46 -6.42 3.70
C LEU A 166 6.07 -5.82 3.53
N VAL A 167 5.23 -6.49 2.75
CA VAL A 167 3.77 -6.25 2.73
C VAL A 167 3.10 -7.56 3.09
N LEU A 168 2.27 -7.54 4.13
CA LEU A 168 1.47 -8.69 4.55
C LEU A 168 0.10 -8.67 3.87
N ILE A 169 -0.34 -9.83 3.38
CA ILE A 169 -1.64 -10.01 2.74
C ILE A 169 -2.36 -11.16 3.46
N PRO A 170 -3.41 -10.87 4.23
CA PRO A 170 -4.20 -11.90 4.91
C PRO A 170 -4.87 -12.86 3.92
N PHE A 171 -5.17 -14.08 4.38
CA PHE A 171 -5.78 -15.16 3.59
C PHE A 171 -5.05 -15.48 2.28
N ASN A 172 -3.75 -15.25 2.27
CA ASN A 172 -2.87 -15.58 1.15
C ASN A 172 -1.74 -16.49 1.66
N ASP A 173 -1.22 -17.33 0.80
CA ASP A 173 -0.10 -18.25 1.15
C ASP A 173 1.14 -18.04 0.28
N LYS A 174 1.07 -17.07 -0.65
CA LYS A 174 2.14 -16.82 -1.61
C LYS A 174 3.20 -15.89 -1.03
N VAL A 175 4.48 -16.24 -1.26
CA VAL A 175 5.61 -15.34 -1.03
C VAL A 175 6.14 -14.86 -2.37
N SER A 176 6.08 -13.55 -2.58
CA SER A 176 6.60 -12.87 -3.76
C SER A 176 7.76 -11.97 -3.39
N VAL A 177 8.73 -11.83 -4.28
CA VAL A 177 9.88 -10.95 -4.10
C VAL A 177 9.88 -9.92 -5.23
N SER A 178 10.13 -8.65 -4.91
CA SER A 178 10.16 -7.55 -5.87
C SER A 178 11.04 -7.89 -7.08
N SER A 179 10.51 -7.71 -8.27
CA SER A 179 11.24 -7.91 -9.54
C SER A 179 12.39 -6.91 -9.72
N LYS A 180 12.42 -5.83 -8.94
CA LYS A 180 13.52 -4.85 -8.94
C LYS A 180 14.79 -5.40 -8.30
N ILE A 181 14.71 -6.44 -7.45
CA ILE A 181 15.88 -7.18 -6.97
C ILE A 181 16.39 -8.05 -8.11
N LYS A 182 17.54 -7.70 -8.67
CA LYS A 182 18.08 -8.31 -9.90
C LYS A 182 18.74 -9.66 -9.66
N SER A 183 19.41 -9.86 -8.50
CA SER A 183 20.08 -11.12 -8.17
C SER A 183 19.06 -12.26 -7.97
N GLY A 184 19.17 -13.31 -8.78
CA GLY A 184 18.36 -14.53 -8.66
C GLY A 184 18.62 -15.26 -7.34
N GLU A 185 19.87 -15.30 -6.89
CA GLU A 185 20.27 -15.92 -5.62
C GLU A 185 19.68 -15.18 -4.43
N GLU A 186 19.72 -13.85 -4.43
CA GLU A 186 19.14 -13.03 -3.37
C GLU A 186 17.62 -13.16 -3.32
N ARG A 187 16.95 -13.22 -4.46
CA ARG A 187 15.50 -13.47 -4.53
C ARG A 187 15.13 -14.83 -3.96
N ALA A 188 15.92 -15.87 -4.27
CA ALA A 188 15.72 -17.21 -3.73
C ALA A 188 15.95 -17.24 -2.22
N ARG A 189 17.04 -16.62 -1.74
CA ARG A 189 17.38 -16.48 -0.32
C ARG A 189 16.24 -15.80 0.45
N LEU A 190 15.79 -14.62 0.00
CA LEU A 190 14.72 -13.87 0.64
C LEU A 190 13.41 -14.67 0.66
N LYS A 191 13.06 -15.33 -0.44
CA LYS A 191 11.86 -16.18 -0.52
C LYS A 191 11.90 -17.34 0.48
N GLN A 192 13.02 -18.04 0.57
CA GLN A 192 13.21 -19.15 1.51
C GLN A 192 13.12 -18.65 2.96
N LEU A 193 13.77 -17.53 3.24
CA LEU A 193 13.82 -16.91 4.55
C LEU A 193 12.42 -16.51 5.02
N ILE A 194 11.66 -15.79 4.18
CA ILE A 194 10.30 -15.39 4.53
C ILE A 194 9.37 -16.59 4.68
N ASN A 195 9.50 -17.63 3.86
CA ASN A 195 8.71 -18.85 4.03
C ASN A 195 8.93 -19.53 5.40
N SER A 196 10.11 -19.39 6.01
CA SER A 196 10.41 -19.97 7.31
C SER A 196 9.85 -19.20 8.51
N ILE A 197 9.59 -17.88 8.34
CA ILE A 197 9.18 -17.01 9.46
C ILE A 197 7.76 -16.44 9.31
N ARG A 198 7.16 -16.50 8.11
CA ARG A 198 5.84 -15.91 7.87
C ARG A 198 4.75 -16.56 8.71
N PRO A 199 3.79 -15.79 9.23
CA PRO A 199 2.65 -16.34 9.94
C PRO A 199 1.74 -17.13 9.00
N LYS A 200 1.06 -18.14 9.53
CA LYS A 200 0.07 -18.94 8.80
C LYS A 200 -1.10 -18.06 8.33
N ASN A 201 -1.63 -18.33 7.14
CA ASN A 201 -2.70 -17.58 6.47
C ASN A 201 -2.32 -16.15 6.08
N PHE A 202 -1.01 -15.86 5.96
CA PHE A 202 -0.54 -14.61 5.39
C PHE A 202 0.39 -14.85 4.21
N GLY A 203 0.10 -14.18 3.09
CA GLY A 203 1.06 -13.98 2.02
C GLY A 203 1.98 -12.81 2.33
N VAL A 204 3.15 -12.80 1.69
CA VAL A 204 4.15 -11.75 1.90
C VAL A 204 4.72 -11.30 0.56
N ILE A 205 4.76 -9.97 0.36
CA ILE A 205 5.53 -9.38 -0.72
C ILE A 205 6.78 -8.75 -0.11
N VAL A 206 7.95 -9.21 -0.55
CA VAL A 206 9.24 -8.67 -0.15
C VAL A 206 9.58 -7.46 -1.01
N ARG A 207 9.77 -6.30 -0.39
CA ARG A 207 10.08 -5.04 -1.07
C ARG A 207 11.57 -4.95 -1.41
N THR A 208 11.92 -4.08 -2.33
CA THR A 208 13.31 -3.89 -2.79
C THR A 208 14.26 -3.52 -1.65
N VAL A 209 13.80 -2.71 -0.69
CA VAL A 209 14.60 -2.29 0.48
C VAL A 209 14.96 -3.43 1.45
N ALA A 210 14.38 -4.63 1.25
CA ALA A 210 14.74 -5.83 1.99
C ALA A 210 16.01 -6.53 1.45
N GLU A 211 16.54 -6.09 0.30
CA GLU A 211 17.75 -6.64 -0.29
C GLU A 211 18.93 -6.56 0.72
N GLY A 212 19.65 -7.68 0.91
CA GLY A 212 20.77 -7.78 1.86
C GLY A 212 20.37 -7.81 3.34
N LYS A 213 19.08 -7.72 3.69
CA LYS A 213 18.63 -7.72 5.08
C LYS A 213 18.75 -9.09 5.73
N ARG A 214 19.01 -9.08 7.05
CA ARG A 214 19.11 -10.28 7.87
C ARG A 214 17.73 -10.76 8.32
N VAL A 215 17.65 -12.03 8.65
CA VAL A 215 16.41 -12.67 9.17
C VAL A 215 15.83 -11.91 10.36
N ALA A 216 16.65 -11.50 11.31
CA ALA A 216 16.21 -10.81 12.51
C ALA A 216 15.50 -9.47 12.22
N GLU A 217 15.97 -8.72 11.21
CA GLU A 217 15.35 -7.45 10.81
C GLU A 217 13.95 -7.68 10.19
N LEU A 218 13.82 -8.72 9.36
CA LEU A 218 12.56 -9.07 8.70
C LEU A 218 11.56 -9.72 9.67
N ASP A 219 12.04 -10.55 10.61
CA ASP A 219 11.21 -11.16 11.64
C ASP A 219 10.67 -10.13 12.65
N THR A 220 11.47 -9.10 12.95
CA THR A 220 11.03 -7.99 13.81
C THR A 220 9.86 -7.20 13.18
N GLU A 221 9.86 -7.04 11.86
CA GLU A 221 8.76 -6.35 11.17
C GLU A 221 7.49 -7.20 11.06
N LEU A 222 7.63 -8.54 11.10
CA LEU A 222 6.49 -9.46 11.04
C LEU A 222 5.76 -9.63 12.39
N LYS A 223 6.39 -9.23 13.49
CA LYS A 223 5.85 -9.29 14.87
C LYS A 223 5.19 -7.99 15.29
#